data_a17af9383239b8849203edcc81f318ad
#
_entry.id   a17af9383239b8849203edcc81f318ad
#
_cell.length_a   1.000
_cell.length_b   1.000
_cell.length_c   1.000
_cell.angle_alpha   90.00
_cell.angle_beta   90.00
_cell.angle_gamma   90.00
#
_symmetry.space_group_name_H-M   'P 1'
#
loop_
_entity.id
_entity.type
_entity.pdbx_description
1 polymer ?
#
loop_
_entity_poly.entity_id
_entity_poly.type
_entity_poly.pdbx_seq_one_letter_code
_entity_poly.pdbx_strand_id
1 'polypeptide(L)'
;APKTKEVLKKAMGGVLFIDEAYYLYRPENERDYGQEAIEILLQVMENQRDDLVVILAGYKDRMDTFFKSNPGLSSRVAHHLDFPDYGQGELLDIADRMLGTMNYRFGEGAREAFESYLQRRIPLPHFANARSVRNALDRARLRQASRLFVDRDRELTRDDLTTLMPADILASRLFSAEPSI
;
A
#
# COMPACT_ATOMS: atom_id res chain seq x y z
N ALA A 1 2.80 24.52 17.17
CA ALA A 1 1.42 24.08 17.26
C ALA A 1 1.17 23.20 18.49
N PRO A 2 0.12 23.44 19.30
CA PRO A 2 -0.16 22.64 20.50
C PRO A 2 -0.35 21.16 20.21
N LYS A 3 -1.06 20.81 19.12
CA LYS A 3 -1.29 19.41 18.70
C LYS A 3 0.00 18.66 18.37
N THR A 4 0.95 19.31 17.71
CA THR A 4 2.26 18.70 17.39
C THR A 4 3.01 18.33 18.67
N LYS A 5 3.07 19.25 19.64
CA LYS A 5 3.71 19.00 20.94
C LYS A 5 3.04 17.87 21.71
N GLU A 6 1.70 17.79 21.66
CA GLU A 6 0.94 16.70 22.30
C GLU A 6 1.24 15.34 21.70
N VAL A 7 1.28 15.25 20.36
CA VAL A 7 1.62 13.99 19.65
C VAL A 7 3.04 13.56 19.97
N LEU A 8 4.01 14.48 19.91
CA LEU A 8 5.40 14.19 20.25
C LEU A 8 5.54 13.72 21.71
N LYS A 9 4.85 14.38 22.66
CA LYS A 9 4.85 13.94 24.06
C LYS A 9 4.31 12.52 24.23
N LYS A 10 3.28 12.13 23.48
CA LYS A 10 2.73 10.76 23.52
C LYS A 10 3.67 9.72 22.89
N ALA A 11 4.52 10.14 21.97
CA ALA A 11 5.46 9.27 21.28
C ALA A 11 6.79 9.06 22.04
N MET A 12 7.05 9.85 23.09
CA MET A 12 8.27 9.74 23.90
C MET A 12 8.43 8.33 24.48
N GLY A 13 9.65 7.83 24.45
CA GLY A 13 9.98 6.46 24.84
C GLY A 13 9.62 5.41 23.78
N GLY A 14 9.24 5.83 22.57
CA GLY A 14 8.74 4.94 21.52
C GLY A 14 9.10 5.38 20.10
N VAL A 15 8.18 5.10 19.18
CA VAL A 15 8.34 5.38 17.75
C VAL A 15 7.23 6.32 17.27
N LEU A 16 7.61 7.42 16.64
CA LEU A 16 6.69 8.27 15.89
C LEU A 16 6.78 7.94 14.41
N PHE A 17 5.72 7.36 13.87
CA PHE A 17 5.58 7.08 12.44
C PHE A 17 4.72 8.17 11.79
N ILE A 18 5.28 8.87 10.80
CA ILE A 18 4.58 9.90 10.02
C ILE A 18 4.46 9.41 8.59
N ASP A 19 3.27 8.97 8.21
CA ASP A 19 2.96 8.58 6.83
C ASP A 19 2.70 9.81 5.97
N GLU A 20 3.11 9.74 4.69
CA GLU A 20 2.97 10.85 3.72
C GLU A 20 3.56 12.17 4.29
N ALA A 21 4.76 12.09 4.88
CA ALA A 21 5.36 13.18 5.66
C ALA A 21 5.53 14.48 4.87
N TYR A 22 5.61 14.41 3.55
CA TYR A 22 5.67 15.60 2.68
C TYR A 22 4.43 16.49 2.77
N TYR A 23 3.30 16.01 3.29
CA TYR A 23 2.14 16.88 3.57
C TYR A 23 2.37 17.88 4.70
N LEU A 24 3.43 17.72 5.49
CA LEU A 24 3.86 18.73 6.44
C LEU A 24 4.45 19.97 5.75
N TYR A 25 4.78 19.89 4.48
CA TYR A 25 5.28 21.03 3.70
C TYR A 25 4.30 21.39 2.58
N ARG A 26 3.70 22.59 2.71
CA ARG A 26 2.76 23.15 1.72
C ARG A 26 3.13 24.60 1.43
N PRO A 27 4.03 24.84 0.47
CA PRO A 27 4.53 26.19 0.19
C PRO A 27 3.44 27.15 -0.30
N GLU A 28 2.33 26.62 -0.79
CA GLU A 28 1.23 27.41 -1.35
C GLU A 28 0.28 28.00 -0.29
N ASN A 29 0.44 27.62 0.98
CA ASN A 29 -0.45 28.01 2.05
C ASN A 29 0.29 28.83 3.13
N GLU A 30 0.28 30.15 3.02
CA GLU A 30 0.91 31.07 3.99
C GLU A 30 0.38 30.93 5.43
N ARG A 31 -0.75 30.26 5.64
CA ARG A 31 -1.35 29.97 6.95
C ARG A 31 -1.13 28.54 7.41
N ASP A 32 -0.25 27.80 6.74
CA ASP A 32 -0.01 26.38 7.08
C ASP A 32 0.86 26.28 8.34
N TYR A 33 0.33 25.59 9.33
CA TYR A 33 1.06 25.24 10.56
C TYR A 33 2.09 24.11 10.34
N GLY A 34 2.26 23.65 9.11
CA GLY A 34 3.17 22.56 8.76
C GLY A 34 4.63 22.94 9.00
N GLN A 35 5.03 24.15 8.63
CA GLN A 35 6.38 24.65 8.89
C GLN A 35 6.69 24.70 10.39
N GLU A 36 5.77 25.22 11.20
CA GLU A 36 5.91 25.22 12.67
C GLU A 36 6.00 23.78 13.23
N ALA A 37 5.22 22.85 12.65
CA ALA A 37 5.27 21.45 13.05
C ALA A 37 6.64 20.80 12.72
N ILE A 38 7.22 21.11 11.56
CA ILE A 38 8.54 20.66 11.17
C ILE A 38 9.62 21.20 12.12
N GLU A 39 9.56 22.49 12.45
CA GLU A 39 10.52 23.11 13.37
C GLU A 39 10.48 22.48 14.77
N ILE A 40 9.28 22.23 15.30
CA ILE A 40 9.09 21.54 16.58
C ILE A 40 9.62 20.11 16.49
N LEU A 41 9.35 19.39 15.38
CA LEU A 41 9.84 18.04 15.16
C LEU A 41 11.37 17.99 15.13
N LEU A 42 12.01 18.91 14.40
CA LEU A 42 13.46 19.02 14.32
C LEU A 42 14.09 19.30 15.69
N GLN A 43 13.47 20.18 16.48
CA GLN A 43 13.94 20.47 17.83
C GLN A 43 13.86 19.23 18.75
N VAL A 44 12.78 18.47 18.65
CA VAL A 44 12.61 17.25 19.46
C VAL A 44 13.57 16.14 18.99
N MET A 45 13.76 15.96 17.69
CA MET A 45 14.72 15.00 17.14
C MET A 45 16.16 15.27 17.60
N GLU A 46 16.52 16.54 17.81
CA GLU A 46 17.83 16.91 18.34
C GLU A 46 17.94 16.68 19.85
N ASN A 47 16.96 17.16 20.61
CA ASN A 47 17.03 17.21 22.08
C ASN A 47 16.64 15.90 22.74
N GLN A 48 15.90 15.03 22.07
CA GLN A 48 15.32 13.79 22.62
C GLN A 48 15.70 12.56 21.77
N ARG A 49 16.84 12.59 21.14
CA ARG A 49 17.33 11.56 20.23
C ARG A 49 17.47 10.16 20.86
N ASP A 50 17.65 10.10 22.18
CA ASP A 50 17.82 8.84 22.91
C ASP A 50 16.46 8.23 23.33
N ASP A 51 15.38 9.05 23.32
CA ASP A 51 14.05 8.68 23.80
C ASP A 51 13.00 8.55 22.69
N LEU A 52 13.30 8.95 21.44
CA LEU A 52 12.33 8.94 20.35
C LEU A 52 12.94 8.50 19.03
N VAL A 53 12.35 7.48 18.42
CA VAL A 53 12.61 7.13 17.04
C VAL A 53 11.56 7.79 16.13
N VAL A 54 12.00 8.50 15.10
CA VAL A 54 11.11 9.12 14.11
C VAL A 54 11.27 8.41 12.78
N ILE A 55 10.16 7.95 12.21
CA ILE A 55 10.09 7.34 10.88
C ILE A 55 9.20 8.23 10.00
N LEU A 56 9.79 8.77 8.92
CA LEU A 56 9.09 9.54 7.92
C LEU A 56 8.90 8.65 6.68
N ALA A 57 7.65 8.43 6.29
CA ALA A 57 7.31 7.63 5.12
C ALA A 57 6.64 8.49 4.05
N GLY A 58 6.79 8.09 2.78
CA GLY A 58 6.15 8.75 1.65
C GLY A 58 6.73 8.33 0.31
N TYR A 59 6.14 8.80 -0.78
CA TYR A 59 6.66 8.57 -2.13
C TYR A 59 8.01 9.25 -2.34
N LYS A 60 8.96 8.51 -2.90
CA LYS A 60 10.36 8.94 -3.07
C LYS A 60 10.48 10.35 -3.64
N ASP A 61 9.90 10.61 -4.80
CA ASP A 61 10.02 11.91 -5.49
C ASP A 61 9.49 13.08 -4.65
N ARG A 62 8.41 12.84 -3.90
CA ARG A 62 7.82 13.85 -3.01
C ARG A 62 8.65 14.03 -1.74
N MET A 63 9.20 12.94 -1.19
CA MET A 63 10.13 13.00 -0.06
C MET A 63 11.43 13.71 -0.44
N ASP A 64 11.98 13.48 -1.61
CA ASP A 64 13.16 14.20 -2.11
C ASP A 64 12.92 15.72 -2.19
N THR A 65 11.73 16.13 -2.66
CA THR A 65 11.32 17.53 -2.66
C THR A 65 11.16 18.09 -1.24
N PHE A 66 10.53 17.32 -0.37
CA PHE A 66 10.34 17.68 1.03
C PHE A 66 11.68 17.88 1.78
N PHE A 67 12.64 16.99 1.60
CA PHE A 67 13.97 17.12 2.17
C PHE A 67 14.75 18.30 1.62
N LYS A 68 14.66 18.57 0.31
CA LYS A 68 15.31 19.74 -0.31
C LYS A 68 14.77 21.07 0.22
N SER A 69 13.48 21.13 0.52
CA SER A 69 12.85 22.35 1.06
C SER A 69 13.14 22.58 2.56
N ASN A 70 13.63 21.55 3.26
CA ASN A 70 13.92 21.59 4.70
C ASN A 70 15.33 21.05 5.01
N PRO A 71 16.40 21.84 4.80
CA PRO A 71 17.78 21.39 5.00
C PRO A 71 18.07 20.83 6.39
N GLY A 72 17.35 21.31 7.41
CA GLY A 72 17.43 20.80 8.79
C GLY A 72 16.97 19.35 8.93
N LEU A 73 16.03 18.88 8.11
CA LEU A 73 15.61 17.48 8.07
C LEU A 73 16.72 16.60 7.48
N SER A 74 17.31 17.02 6.37
CA SER A 74 18.38 16.26 5.71
C SER A 74 19.58 15.98 6.61
N SER A 75 19.89 16.90 7.54
CA SER A 75 21.00 16.74 8.48
C SER A 75 20.69 15.85 9.66
N ARG A 76 19.39 15.61 9.98
CA ARG A 76 18.97 14.83 11.16
C ARG A 76 18.43 13.44 10.79
N VAL A 77 17.96 13.27 9.56
CA VAL A 77 17.53 11.96 9.05
C VAL A 77 18.71 11.30 8.36
N ALA A 78 19.43 10.49 9.10
CA ALA A 78 20.67 9.84 8.64
C ALA A 78 20.42 8.57 7.81
N HIS A 79 19.25 7.94 7.97
CA HIS A 79 18.96 6.65 7.33
C HIS A 79 17.82 6.81 6.34
N HIS A 80 18.09 6.45 5.09
CA HIS A 80 17.10 6.39 4.02
C HIS A 80 16.94 4.94 3.59
N LEU A 81 15.71 4.41 3.72
CA LEU A 81 15.35 3.07 3.30
C LEU A 81 14.46 3.17 2.07
N ASP A 82 14.94 2.64 0.96
CA ASP A 82 14.17 2.57 -0.28
C ASP A 82 13.43 1.23 -0.36
N PHE A 83 12.15 1.28 -0.71
CA PHE A 83 11.31 0.13 -0.95
C PHE A 83 10.96 0.10 -2.44
N PRO A 84 11.75 -0.61 -3.25
CA PRO A 84 11.47 -0.70 -4.68
C PRO A 84 10.17 -1.42 -4.95
N ASP A 85 9.62 -1.21 -6.15
CA ASP A 85 8.45 -1.95 -6.61
C ASP A 85 8.77 -3.44 -6.68
N TYR A 86 7.81 -4.26 -6.32
CA TYR A 86 7.92 -5.70 -6.44
C TYR A 86 7.93 -6.16 -7.90
N GLY A 87 8.76 -7.14 -8.21
CA GLY A 87 8.70 -7.88 -9.47
C GLY A 87 7.43 -8.72 -9.58
N GLN A 88 7.10 -9.12 -10.82
CA GLN A 88 5.89 -9.92 -11.09
C GLN A 88 5.83 -11.21 -10.27
N GLY A 89 6.96 -11.94 -10.17
CA GLY A 89 7.05 -13.17 -9.38
C GLY A 89 6.79 -12.93 -7.89
N GLU A 90 7.36 -11.86 -7.33
CA GLU A 90 7.15 -11.47 -5.93
C GLU A 90 5.69 -11.10 -5.66
N LEU A 91 5.04 -10.40 -6.60
CA LEU A 91 3.61 -10.06 -6.50
C LEU A 91 2.72 -11.31 -6.54
N LEU A 92 3.12 -12.33 -7.29
CA LEU A 92 2.43 -13.61 -7.35
C LEU A 92 2.57 -14.36 -6.03
N ASP A 93 3.77 -14.40 -5.44
CA ASP A 93 4.01 -14.99 -4.13
C ASP A 93 3.27 -14.24 -3.01
N ILE A 94 3.16 -12.91 -3.12
CA ILE A 94 2.33 -12.09 -2.23
C ILE A 94 0.86 -12.48 -2.35
N ALA A 95 0.36 -12.73 -3.56
CA ALA A 95 -1.02 -13.19 -3.78
C ALA A 95 -1.26 -14.54 -3.10
N ASP A 96 -0.36 -15.52 -3.25
CA ASP A 96 -0.45 -16.81 -2.59
C ASP A 96 -0.52 -16.68 -1.07
N ARG A 97 0.35 -15.85 -0.48
CA ARG A 97 0.37 -15.59 0.97
C ARG A 97 -0.92 -14.91 1.45
N MET A 98 -1.42 -13.93 0.70
CA MET A 98 -2.69 -13.24 1.04
C MET A 98 -3.87 -14.21 1.01
N LEU A 99 -3.95 -15.07 0.00
CA LEU A 99 -4.98 -16.11 -0.08
C LEU A 99 -4.89 -17.08 1.09
N GLY A 100 -3.68 -17.56 1.41
CA GLY A 100 -3.47 -18.45 2.57
C GLY A 100 -3.94 -17.84 3.88
N THR A 101 -3.67 -16.54 4.11
CA THR A 101 -4.14 -15.82 5.31
C THR A 101 -5.67 -15.74 5.38
N MET A 102 -6.35 -15.71 4.23
CA MET A 102 -7.81 -15.68 4.13
C MET A 102 -8.44 -17.09 4.07
N ASN A 103 -7.66 -18.15 4.21
CA ASN A 103 -8.06 -19.55 3.98
C ASN A 103 -8.58 -19.79 2.56
N TYR A 104 -8.02 -19.09 1.58
CA TYR A 104 -8.28 -19.29 0.16
C TYR A 104 -7.06 -19.86 -0.52
N ARG A 105 -7.26 -20.39 -1.74
CA ARG A 105 -6.18 -20.85 -2.62
C ARG A 105 -6.56 -20.66 -4.09
N PHE A 106 -5.56 -20.67 -4.94
CA PHE A 106 -5.76 -20.81 -6.38
C PHE A 106 -6.12 -22.26 -6.72
N GLY A 107 -7.12 -22.47 -7.55
CA GLY A 107 -7.41 -23.73 -8.19
C GLY A 107 -6.50 -23.95 -9.40
N GLU A 108 -6.72 -25.07 -10.08
CA GLU A 108 -5.95 -25.45 -11.27
C GLU A 108 -6.06 -24.36 -12.35
N GLY A 109 -4.91 -23.89 -12.85
CA GLY A 109 -4.81 -22.83 -13.87
C GLY A 109 -5.13 -21.40 -13.38
N ALA A 110 -5.55 -21.24 -12.12
CA ALA A 110 -5.91 -19.92 -11.60
C ALA A 110 -4.68 -19.06 -11.27
N ARG A 111 -3.59 -19.68 -10.85
CA ARG A 111 -2.33 -18.98 -10.59
C ARG A 111 -1.76 -18.39 -11.88
N GLU A 112 -1.78 -19.13 -12.96
CA GLU A 112 -1.37 -18.70 -14.30
C GLU A 112 -2.28 -17.60 -14.85
N ALA A 113 -3.60 -17.71 -14.61
CA ALA A 113 -4.54 -16.64 -14.95
C ALA A 113 -4.24 -15.35 -14.16
N PHE A 114 -3.84 -15.47 -12.89
CA PHE A 114 -3.47 -14.31 -12.08
C PHE A 114 -2.12 -13.73 -12.51
N GLU A 115 -1.18 -14.54 -12.92
CA GLU A 115 0.07 -14.09 -13.53
C GLU A 115 -0.20 -13.27 -14.79
N SER A 116 -1.06 -13.76 -15.69
CA SER A 116 -1.49 -13.04 -16.89
C SER A 116 -2.22 -11.74 -16.55
N TYR A 117 -2.99 -11.70 -15.45
CA TYR A 117 -3.59 -10.49 -14.93
C TYR A 117 -2.52 -9.47 -14.51
N LEU A 118 -1.50 -9.88 -13.76
CA LEU A 118 -0.42 -9.01 -13.30
C LEU A 118 0.37 -8.43 -14.48
N GLN A 119 0.70 -9.24 -15.50
CA GLN A 119 1.38 -8.77 -16.72
C GLN A 119 0.65 -7.59 -17.38
N ARG A 120 -0.69 -7.66 -17.43
CA ARG A 120 -1.51 -6.59 -18.01
C ARG A 120 -1.70 -5.41 -17.07
N ARG A 121 -1.72 -5.65 -15.74
CA ARG A 121 -2.06 -4.63 -14.74
C ARG A 121 -0.87 -3.76 -14.33
N ILE A 122 0.33 -4.33 -14.26
CA ILE A 122 1.54 -3.63 -13.82
C ILE A 122 1.83 -2.37 -14.65
N PRO A 123 1.77 -2.40 -16.01
CA PRO A 123 2.09 -1.23 -16.82
C PRO A 123 1.01 -0.14 -16.80
N LEU A 124 -0.16 -0.41 -16.21
CA LEU A 124 -1.26 0.54 -16.20
C LEU A 124 -1.13 1.57 -15.07
N PRO A 125 -1.68 2.79 -15.26
CA PRO A 125 -1.68 3.83 -14.25
C PRO A 125 -2.28 3.36 -12.92
N HIS A 126 -1.81 3.97 -11.84
CA HIS A 126 -2.26 3.70 -10.46
C HIS A 126 -2.06 2.24 -10.01
N PHE A 127 -1.08 1.55 -10.57
CA PHE A 127 -0.64 0.30 -9.98
C PHE A 127 0.06 0.59 -8.64
N ALA A 128 -0.34 -0.11 -7.59
CA ALA A 128 0.12 0.12 -6.22
C ALA A 128 0.55 -1.20 -5.56
N ASN A 129 1.39 -1.97 -6.24
CA ASN A 129 2.04 -3.19 -5.73
C ASN A 129 1.05 -4.13 -5.00
N ALA A 130 1.40 -4.55 -3.79
CA ALA A 130 0.60 -5.45 -2.96
C ALA A 130 -0.85 -4.96 -2.70
N ARG A 131 -1.09 -3.63 -2.69
CA ARG A 131 -2.44 -3.07 -2.59
C ARG A 131 -3.28 -3.42 -3.83
N SER A 132 -2.68 -3.34 -5.02
CA SER A 132 -3.35 -3.74 -6.27
C SER A 132 -3.62 -5.23 -6.31
N VAL A 133 -2.69 -6.06 -5.82
CA VAL A 133 -2.89 -7.51 -5.66
C VAL A 133 -4.08 -7.79 -4.75
N ARG A 134 -4.13 -7.20 -3.56
CA ARG A 134 -5.24 -7.37 -2.61
C ARG A 134 -6.58 -7.03 -3.24
N ASN A 135 -6.68 -5.87 -3.90
CA ASN A 135 -7.90 -5.43 -4.56
C ASN A 135 -8.33 -6.39 -5.68
N ALA A 136 -7.36 -6.98 -6.39
CA ALA A 136 -7.65 -7.96 -7.43
C ALA A 136 -8.21 -9.27 -6.85
N LEU A 137 -7.60 -9.76 -5.77
CA LEU A 137 -8.06 -10.96 -5.06
C LEU A 137 -9.45 -10.76 -4.46
N ASP A 138 -9.72 -9.61 -3.83
CA ASP A 138 -11.06 -9.30 -3.29
C ASP A 138 -12.12 -9.29 -4.39
N ARG A 139 -11.82 -8.72 -5.56
CA ARG A 139 -12.72 -8.77 -6.72
C ARG A 139 -12.90 -10.18 -7.28
N ALA A 140 -11.84 -11.00 -7.29
CA ALA A 140 -11.93 -12.40 -7.71
C ALA A 140 -12.84 -13.20 -6.77
N ARG A 141 -12.73 -12.99 -5.45
CA ARG A 141 -13.60 -13.61 -4.45
C ARG A 141 -15.08 -13.22 -4.62
N LEU A 142 -15.35 -11.95 -4.95
CA LEU A 142 -16.71 -11.52 -5.25
C LEU A 142 -17.29 -12.22 -6.49
N ARG A 143 -16.46 -12.42 -7.54
CA ARG A 143 -16.89 -13.15 -8.74
C ARG A 143 -17.08 -14.64 -8.46
N GLN A 144 -16.20 -15.25 -7.65
CA GLN A 144 -16.39 -16.61 -7.17
C GLN A 144 -17.74 -16.74 -6.46
N ALA A 145 -18.04 -15.86 -5.51
CA ALA A 145 -19.31 -15.90 -4.79
C ALA A 145 -20.51 -15.77 -5.76
N SER A 146 -20.43 -14.87 -6.75
CA SER A 146 -21.45 -14.73 -7.77
C SER A 146 -21.62 -15.98 -8.63
N ARG A 147 -20.52 -16.63 -9.03
CA ARG A 147 -20.54 -17.88 -9.80
C ARG A 147 -21.16 -19.01 -9.02
N LEU A 148 -20.79 -19.18 -7.74
CA LEU A 148 -21.33 -20.21 -6.87
C LEU A 148 -22.80 -19.96 -6.55
N PHE A 149 -23.24 -18.72 -6.48
CA PHE A 149 -24.64 -18.36 -6.27
C PHE A 149 -25.55 -18.73 -7.47
N VAL A 150 -25.03 -18.64 -8.69
CA VAL A 150 -25.74 -19.08 -9.90
C VAL A 150 -25.90 -20.60 -9.91
N ASP A 151 -24.91 -21.33 -9.41
CA ASP A 151 -24.87 -22.81 -9.35
C ASP A 151 -25.41 -23.35 -8.00
N ARG A 152 -26.37 -22.65 -7.41
CA ARG A 152 -26.89 -22.94 -6.07
C ARG A 152 -27.71 -24.23 -5.93
N ASP A 153 -28.05 -24.88 -7.05
CA ASP A 153 -28.84 -26.11 -7.04
C ASP A 153 -28.02 -27.36 -6.68
N ARG A 154 -26.70 -27.22 -6.57
CA ARG A 154 -25.79 -28.26 -6.06
C ARG A 154 -25.32 -27.96 -4.64
N GLU A 155 -25.02 -28.99 -3.89
CA GLU A 155 -24.37 -28.87 -2.59
C GLU A 155 -22.94 -28.34 -2.77
N LEU A 156 -22.63 -27.22 -2.11
CA LEU A 156 -21.31 -26.59 -2.16
C LEU A 156 -20.38 -27.25 -1.13
N THR A 157 -19.21 -27.65 -1.57
CA THR A 157 -18.17 -28.17 -0.69
C THR A 157 -17.34 -27.01 -0.07
N ARG A 158 -16.62 -27.31 1.00
CA ARG A 158 -15.64 -26.35 1.55
C ARG A 158 -14.62 -25.93 0.50
N ASP A 159 -14.23 -26.83 -0.37
CA ASP A 159 -13.27 -26.59 -1.43
C ASP A 159 -13.81 -25.56 -2.44
N ASP A 160 -15.04 -25.69 -2.86
CA ASP A 160 -15.71 -24.69 -3.71
C ASP A 160 -15.68 -23.29 -3.10
N LEU A 161 -15.89 -23.19 -1.78
CA LEU A 161 -15.98 -21.93 -1.06
C LEU A 161 -14.61 -21.27 -0.84
N THR A 162 -13.52 -22.01 -0.93
CA THR A 162 -12.16 -21.52 -0.62
C THR A 162 -11.23 -21.51 -1.82
N THR A 163 -11.68 -21.91 -3.01
CA THR A 163 -10.85 -22.02 -4.21
C THR A 163 -11.27 -20.99 -5.27
N LEU A 164 -10.34 -20.16 -5.70
CA LEU A 164 -10.51 -19.27 -6.85
C LEU A 164 -10.19 -20.03 -8.14
N MET A 165 -11.09 -20.00 -9.09
CA MET A 165 -10.92 -20.62 -10.41
C MET A 165 -10.45 -19.59 -11.43
N PRO A 166 -9.85 -20.00 -12.57
CA PRO A 166 -9.41 -19.10 -13.65
C PRO A 166 -10.53 -18.13 -14.08
N ALA A 167 -11.77 -18.62 -14.17
CA ALA A 167 -12.92 -17.78 -14.55
C ALA A 167 -13.13 -16.58 -13.62
N ASP A 168 -12.86 -16.73 -12.32
CA ASP A 168 -13.02 -15.66 -11.33
C ASP A 168 -12.01 -14.51 -11.55
N ILE A 169 -10.88 -14.81 -12.18
CA ILE A 169 -9.81 -13.87 -12.50
C ILE A 169 -10.02 -13.28 -13.90
N LEU A 170 -10.25 -14.14 -14.90
CA LEU A 170 -10.39 -13.77 -16.31
C LEU A 170 -11.64 -12.94 -16.60
N ALA A 171 -12.65 -12.99 -15.75
CA ALA A 171 -13.80 -12.08 -15.81
C ALA A 171 -13.46 -10.62 -15.39
N SER A 172 -12.19 -10.32 -15.15
CA SER A 172 -11.74 -8.93 -14.97
C SER A 172 -11.86 -8.13 -16.25
N ARG A 173 -12.24 -6.85 -16.14
CA ARG A 173 -12.29 -5.91 -17.29
C ARG A 173 -10.97 -5.79 -18.05
N LEU A 174 -9.84 -6.17 -17.45
CA LEU A 174 -8.54 -6.20 -18.13
C LEU A 174 -8.46 -7.26 -19.25
N PHE A 175 -9.34 -8.25 -19.22
CA PHE A 175 -9.45 -9.28 -20.25
C PHE A 175 -10.60 -9.05 -21.21
N SER A 176 -11.55 -8.14 -20.93
CA SER A 176 -12.58 -7.73 -21.87
C SER A 176 -11.90 -6.99 -23.02
N ALA A 177 -12.05 -7.49 -24.22
CA ALA A 177 -11.62 -6.78 -25.41
C ALA A 177 -12.47 -5.52 -25.57
N GLU A 178 -11.83 -4.38 -25.57
CA GLU A 178 -12.01 -3.05 -26.10
C GLU A 178 -11.77 -1.96 -25.08
N PRO A 179 -10.91 -0.99 -25.39
CA PRO A 179 -10.95 0.30 -24.73
C PRO A 179 -12.22 1.00 -25.23
N SER A 180 -13.22 1.13 -24.38
CA SER A 180 -14.29 2.09 -24.63
C SER A 180 -13.64 3.47 -24.66
N ILE A 181 -13.74 4.09 -25.82
CA ILE A 181 -13.38 5.48 -26.18
C ILE A 181 -14.02 6.46 -25.19
#